data_9c8d1e8f864c7c5c4199de13f2bcceb4
#
_entry.id   9c8d1e8f864c7c5c4199de13f2bcceb4
#
_cell.length_a   1.000
_cell.length_b   1.000
_cell.length_c   1.000
_cell.angle_alpha   90.00
_cell.angle_beta   90.00
_cell.angle_gamma   90.00
#
_symmetry.space_group_name_H-M   'P 1'
#
loop_
_entity.id
_entity.type
_entity.pdbx_description
1 polymer ?
#
loop_
_entity_poly.entity_id
_entity_poly.type
_entity_poly.pdbx_seq_one_letter_code
_entity_poly.pdbx_strand_id
1 'polypeptide(L)'
;MVLALLLEGCGFRLRGTAEVPFESVYIPNATAGIALDLKRNILAGTKARVVDDPKEAEAVMQFTEETRQKEILSLTSAGRVREFLLRYRVGFRVHDSKGADFVPQNTIALTRDVTFNDAEILAKEQEEQLLFRDMQTDMVQQIMRRMAAAKRPTQ
;
A
#
# COMPACT_ATOMS: atom_id res chain seq x y z
N MET A 1 42.74 4.78 -38.83
CA MET A 1 42.05 3.68 -38.09
C MET A 1 41.30 4.33 -36.95
N VAL A 2 40.00 4.66 -37.16
CA VAL A 2 39.15 5.40 -36.21
C VAL A 2 38.38 4.36 -35.36
N LEU A 3 38.70 4.29 -34.08
CA LEU A 3 38.03 3.41 -33.09
C LEU A 3 36.78 4.12 -32.61
N ALA A 4 35.63 3.73 -33.14
CA ALA A 4 34.30 4.21 -32.67
C ALA A 4 33.97 3.52 -31.32
N LEU A 5 34.06 4.26 -30.22
CA LEU A 5 33.52 3.84 -28.92
C LEU A 5 31.99 3.87 -28.97
N LEU A 6 31.38 2.67 -28.98
CA LEU A 6 29.94 2.48 -28.73
C LEU A 6 29.68 2.71 -27.26
N LEU A 7 29.19 3.90 -26.89
CA LEU A 7 28.57 4.16 -25.58
C LEU A 7 27.18 3.49 -25.58
N GLU A 8 27.10 2.27 -25.05
CA GLU A 8 25.84 1.68 -24.65
C GLU A 8 25.29 2.46 -23.48
N GLY A 9 24.37 3.39 -23.74
CA GLY A 9 23.62 4.12 -22.73
C GLY A 9 22.78 3.15 -21.94
N CYS A 10 23.08 2.99 -20.63
CA CYS A 10 22.21 2.30 -19.67
C CYS A 10 20.81 2.92 -19.76
N GLY A 11 19.87 2.21 -20.35
CA GLY A 11 18.49 2.62 -20.51
C GLY A 11 17.76 2.75 -19.16
N PHE A 12 18.02 3.82 -18.43
CA PHE A 12 17.26 4.20 -17.23
C PHE A 12 15.88 4.68 -17.71
N ARG A 13 14.91 3.76 -17.81
CA ARG A 13 13.52 4.11 -18.03
C ARG A 13 13.00 4.69 -16.72
N LEU A 14 12.79 6.01 -16.68
CA LEU A 14 11.95 6.65 -15.65
C LEU A 14 10.68 5.81 -15.50
N ARG A 15 10.35 5.44 -14.26
CA ARG A 15 9.15 4.67 -13.91
C ARG A 15 7.95 5.45 -14.44
N GLY A 16 7.40 5.01 -15.58
CA GLY A 16 6.24 5.65 -16.19
C GLY A 16 5.07 5.66 -15.20
N THR A 17 4.17 6.63 -15.35
CA THR A 17 2.91 6.67 -14.60
C THR A 17 2.20 5.32 -14.74
N ALA A 18 1.81 4.70 -13.63
CA ALA A 18 1.02 3.48 -13.66
C ALA A 18 -0.34 3.79 -14.31
N GLU A 19 -0.68 3.07 -15.36
CA GLU A 19 -2.01 3.23 -15.97
C GLU A 19 -3.02 2.47 -15.12
N VAL A 20 -4.06 3.17 -14.68
CA VAL A 20 -5.24 2.59 -14.04
C VAL A 20 -6.42 2.65 -15.01
N PRO A 21 -7.41 1.72 -14.96
CA PRO A 21 -8.47 1.62 -15.96
C PRO A 21 -9.61 2.63 -15.77
N PHE A 22 -9.43 3.68 -14.97
CA PHE A 22 -10.42 4.73 -14.68
C PHE A 22 -9.75 6.11 -14.70
N GLU A 23 -10.54 7.15 -15.03
CA GLU A 23 -10.06 8.55 -15.10
C GLU A 23 -10.25 9.30 -13.80
N SER A 24 -11.18 8.87 -12.94
CA SER A 24 -11.44 9.49 -11.65
C SER A 24 -11.73 8.44 -10.58
N VAL A 25 -11.28 8.72 -9.35
CA VAL A 25 -11.49 7.84 -8.20
C VAL A 25 -11.87 8.63 -6.97
N TYR A 26 -12.85 8.12 -6.23
CA TYR A 26 -13.19 8.57 -4.89
C TYR A 26 -12.54 7.67 -3.85
N ILE A 27 -11.91 8.28 -2.83
CA ILE A 27 -11.28 7.58 -1.71
C ILE A 27 -11.92 8.13 -0.41
N PRO A 28 -12.67 7.32 0.34
CA PRO A 28 -13.32 7.78 1.56
C PRO A 28 -12.27 8.12 2.63
N ASN A 29 -12.54 9.19 3.40
CA ASN A 29 -11.71 9.60 4.55
C ASN A 29 -10.21 9.79 4.23
N ALA A 30 -9.89 10.27 3.03
CA ALA A 30 -8.50 10.46 2.56
C ALA A 30 -7.78 11.66 3.22
N THR A 31 -7.95 11.80 4.54
CA THR A 31 -7.34 12.88 5.36
C THR A 31 -6.18 12.39 6.23
N ALA A 32 -6.10 11.08 6.48
CA ALA A 32 -5.06 10.46 7.30
C ALA A 32 -4.83 8.99 6.90
N GLY A 33 -3.77 8.38 7.45
CA GLY A 33 -3.48 6.95 7.32
C GLY A 33 -3.32 6.48 5.88
N ILE A 34 -3.73 5.24 5.64
CA ILE A 34 -3.55 4.58 4.34
C ILE A 34 -4.32 5.27 3.21
N ALA A 35 -5.51 5.82 3.50
CA ALA A 35 -6.33 6.52 2.51
C ALA A 35 -5.65 7.79 1.99
N LEU A 36 -5.02 8.57 2.87
CA LEU A 36 -4.24 9.75 2.50
C LEU A 36 -3.01 9.38 1.66
N ASP A 37 -2.27 8.35 2.09
CA ASP A 37 -1.08 7.93 1.37
C ASP A 37 -1.43 7.34 0.00
N LEU A 38 -2.55 6.61 -0.11
CA LEU A 38 -3.07 6.14 -1.39
C LEU A 38 -3.45 7.31 -2.30
N LYS A 39 -4.17 8.32 -1.78
CA LYS A 39 -4.50 9.55 -2.51
C LYS A 39 -3.24 10.21 -3.09
N ARG A 40 -2.21 10.39 -2.27
CA ARG A 40 -0.93 10.99 -2.69
C ARG A 40 -0.24 10.17 -3.77
N ASN A 41 -0.23 8.84 -3.64
CA ASN A 41 0.40 7.96 -4.62
C ASN A 41 -0.36 7.95 -5.95
N ILE A 42 -1.70 8.00 -5.95
CA ILE A 42 -2.50 8.11 -7.17
C ILE A 42 -2.20 9.42 -7.89
N LEU A 43 -2.23 10.54 -7.18
CA LEU A 43 -1.97 11.87 -7.75
C LEU A 43 -0.54 12.01 -8.31
N ALA A 44 0.45 11.37 -7.68
CA ALA A 44 1.84 11.43 -8.10
C ALA A 44 2.20 10.40 -9.18
N GLY A 45 1.52 9.24 -9.20
CA GLY A 45 1.94 8.07 -9.98
C GLY A 45 0.97 7.66 -11.10
N THR A 46 -0.17 8.35 -11.28
CA THR A 46 -1.15 8.04 -12.33
C THR A 46 -1.67 9.30 -13.00
N LYS A 47 -2.48 9.14 -14.05
CA LYS A 47 -3.23 10.22 -14.69
C LYS A 47 -4.63 10.39 -14.10
N ALA A 48 -5.05 9.52 -13.19
CA ALA A 48 -6.37 9.56 -12.59
C ALA A 48 -6.50 10.76 -11.64
N ARG A 49 -7.67 11.39 -11.66
CA ARG A 49 -8.03 12.46 -10.74
C ARG A 49 -8.65 11.87 -9.46
N VAL A 50 -8.32 12.42 -8.31
CA VAL A 50 -9.03 12.08 -7.06
C VAL A 50 -10.12 13.13 -6.87
N VAL A 51 -11.37 12.68 -6.75
CA VAL A 51 -12.56 13.51 -6.56
C VAL A 51 -13.08 13.39 -5.14
N ASP A 52 -13.76 14.43 -4.66
CA ASP A 52 -14.28 14.47 -3.27
C ASP A 52 -15.76 13.99 -3.17
N ASP A 53 -16.49 13.95 -4.31
CA ASP A 53 -17.84 13.40 -4.37
C ASP A 53 -17.82 12.01 -5.06
N PRO A 54 -18.32 10.94 -4.40
CA PRO A 54 -18.39 9.63 -5.01
C PRO A 54 -19.28 9.56 -6.28
N LYS A 55 -20.21 10.52 -6.45
CA LYS A 55 -21.05 10.61 -7.64
C LYS A 55 -20.30 11.07 -8.89
N GLU A 56 -19.19 11.79 -8.71
CA GLU A 56 -18.34 12.27 -9.80
C GLU A 56 -17.22 11.26 -10.14
N ALA A 57 -17.11 10.20 -9.37
CA ALA A 57 -16.07 9.19 -9.51
C ALA A 57 -16.49 8.09 -10.50
N GLU A 58 -15.60 7.76 -11.44
CA GLU A 58 -15.73 6.53 -12.25
C GLU A 58 -15.45 5.28 -11.39
N ALA A 59 -14.52 5.39 -10.45
CA ALA A 59 -14.16 4.32 -9.52
C ALA A 59 -14.31 4.78 -8.07
N VAL A 60 -14.82 3.90 -7.21
CA VAL A 60 -14.98 4.12 -5.78
C VAL A 60 -14.14 3.12 -5.02
N MET A 61 -13.18 3.62 -4.22
CA MET A 61 -12.42 2.80 -3.28
C MET A 61 -13.28 2.51 -2.05
N GLN A 62 -13.35 1.26 -1.66
CA GLN A 62 -13.99 0.84 -0.41
C GLN A 62 -13.01 0.04 0.43
N PHE A 63 -12.65 0.54 1.60
CA PHE A 63 -11.92 -0.22 2.61
C PHE A 63 -12.91 -1.04 3.43
N THR A 64 -12.67 -2.35 3.56
CA THR A 64 -13.55 -3.29 4.27
C THR A 64 -12.95 -3.72 5.61
N GLU A 65 -11.63 -3.63 5.72
CA GLU A 65 -10.87 -3.96 6.93
C GLU A 65 -9.59 -3.12 6.97
N GLU A 66 -9.22 -2.61 8.14
CA GLU A 66 -7.88 -2.12 8.43
C GLU A 66 -7.52 -2.48 9.87
N THR A 67 -6.56 -3.39 10.04
CA THR A 67 -6.14 -3.85 11.37
C THR A 67 -4.63 -3.87 11.51
N ARG A 68 -4.14 -3.42 12.68
CA ARG A 68 -2.75 -3.53 13.11
C ARG A 68 -2.72 -4.32 14.41
N GLN A 69 -1.94 -5.37 14.43
CA GLN A 69 -1.84 -6.29 15.55
C GLN A 69 -0.39 -6.50 15.92
N LYS A 70 -0.14 -6.67 17.23
CA LYS A 70 1.14 -7.09 17.79
C LYS A 70 0.89 -8.33 18.64
N GLU A 71 1.53 -9.42 18.28
CA GLU A 71 1.39 -10.73 18.92
C GLU A 71 2.74 -11.18 19.46
N ILE A 72 2.76 -11.93 20.56
CA ILE A 72 4.00 -12.54 21.04
C ILE A 72 4.37 -13.66 20.08
N LEU A 73 5.55 -13.57 19.48
CA LEU A 73 6.08 -14.58 18.56
C LEU A 73 6.91 -15.62 19.30
N SER A 74 7.79 -15.20 20.23
CA SER A 74 8.62 -16.11 20.98
C SER A 74 8.93 -15.61 22.40
N LEU A 75 9.22 -16.56 23.30
CA LEU A 75 9.64 -16.32 24.67
C LEU A 75 11.05 -16.84 24.89
N THR A 76 11.74 -16.25 25.86
CA THR A 76 13.00 -16.77 26.39
C THR A 76 12.75 -18.00 27.25
N SER A 77 13.81 -18.76 27.60
CA SER A 77 13.74 -19.87 28.57
C SER A 77 13.21 -19.47 29.95
N ALA A 78 13.31 -18.17 30.31
CA ALA A 78 12.78 -17.61 31.55
C ALA A 78 11.35 -17.11 31.42
N GLY A 79 10.65 -17.37 30.29
CA GLY A 79 9.26 -16.98 30.07
C GLY A 79 9.05 -15.48 29.73
N ARG A 80 10.11 -14.72 29.48
CA ARG A 80 10.01 -13.31 29.05
C ARG A 80 9.89 -13.22 27.54
N VAL A 81 9.18 -12.20 27.05
CA VAL A 81 9.05 -11.96 25.59
C VAL A 81 10.43 -11.72 24.97
N ARG A 82 10.71 -12.41 23.89
CA ARG A 82 11.89 -12.27 23.06
C ARG A 82 11.59 -11.59 21.73
N GLU A 83 10.47 -11.93 21.12
CA GLU A 83 10.09 -11.41 19.81
C GLU A 83 8.58 -11.17 19.74
N PHE A 84 8.21 -10.11 19.05
CA PHE A 84 6.82 -9.86 18.63
C PHE A 84 6.68 -10.03 17.12
N LEU A 85 5.51 -10.46 16.70
CA LEU A 85 5.04 -10.44 15.32
C LEU A 85 4.11 -9.23 15.16
N LEU A 86 4.49 -8.30 14.30
CA LEU A 86 3.63 -7.21 13.85
C LEU A 86 2.85 -7.70 12.63
N ARG A 87 1.54 -7.46 12.60
CA ARG A 87 0.67 -7.79 11.48
C ARG A 87 -0.14 -6.56 11.08
N TYR A 88 -0.11 -6.25 9.80
CA TYR A 88 -0.95 -5.20 9.21
C TYR A 88 -1.78 -5.79 8.08
N ARG A 89 -3.11 -5.68 8.19
CA ARG A 89 -4.07 -6.21 7.22
C ARG A 89 -4.95 -5.09 6.71
N VAL A 90 -5.20 -5.09 5.41
CA VAL A 90 -6.13 -4.19 4.75
C VAL A 90 -6.97 -4.98 3.75
N GLY A 91 -8.27 -4.96 3.98
CA GLY A 91 -9.27 -5.45 3.04
C GLY A 91 -9.81 -4.27 2.23
N PHE A 92 -9.95 -4.45 0.92
CA PHE A 92 -10.49 -3.41 0.04
C PHE A 92 -11.09 -3.98 -1.23
N ARG A 93 -11.91 -3.16 -1.90
CA ARG A 93 -12.38 -3.34 -3.28
C ARG A 93 -12.40 -1.99 -4.00
N VAL A 94 -12.40 -2.03 -5.33
CA VAL A 94 -12.61 -0.84 -6.16
C VAL A 94 -13.75 -1.17 -7.14
N HIS A 95 -14.82 -0.40 -7.12
CA HIS A 95 -16.01 -0.65 -7.93
C HIS A 95 -16.46 0.62 -8.66
N ASP A 96 -17.25 0.47 -9.69
CA ASP A 96 -17.92 1.58 -10.37
C ASP A 96 -19.18 2.06 -9.61
N SER A 97 -19.83 3.09 -10.12
CA SER A 97 -21.07 3.63 -9.54
C SER A 97 -22.26 2.65 -9.56
N LYS A 98 -22.19 1.58 -10.38
CA LYS A 98 -23.20 0.51 -10.48
C LYS A 98 -22.87 -0.71 -9.60
N GLY A 99 -21.71 -0.71 -8.93
CA GLY A 99 -21.23 -1.79 -8.07
C GLY A 99 -20.42 -2.87 -8.77
N ALA A 100 -20.11 -2.72 -10.06
CA ALA A 100 -19.27 -3.65 -10.80
C ALA A 100 -17.78 -3.41 -10.43
N ASP A 101 -17.04 -4.47 -10.18
CA ASP A 101 -15.69 -4.39 -9.65
C ASP A 101 -14.63 -4.15 -10.73
N PHE A 102 -13.83 -3.08 -10.57
CA PHE A 102 -12.50 -2.97 -11.18
C PHE A 102 -11.50 -3.88 -10.46
N VAL A 103 -11.52 -3.85 -9.11
CA VAL A 103 -10.75 -4.74 -8.26
C VAL A 103 -11.73 -5.42 -7.30
N PRO A 104 -11.99 -6.72 -7.45
CA PRO A 104 -12.87 -7.43 -6.54
C PRO A 104 -12.31 -7.42 -5.11
N GLN A 105 -13.20 -7.63 -4.14
CA GLN A 105 -12.81 -7.66 -2.74
C GLN A 105 -11.64 -8.60 -2.50
N ASN A 106 -10.63 -8.09 -1.84
CA ASN A 106 -9.46 -8.87 -1.46
C ASN A 106 -8.81 -8.28 -0.20
N THR A 107 -7.95 -9.06 0.42
CA THR A 107 -7.20 -8.66 1.61
C THR A 107 -5.70 -8.79 1.34
N ILE A 108 -4.94 -7.79 1.75
CA ILE A 108 -3.48 -7.84 1.82
C ILE A 108 -3.10 -7.95 3.29
N ALA A 109 -2.20 -8.87 3.61
CA ALA A 109 -1.62 -9.01 4.94
C ALA A 109 -0.10 -8.95 4.85
N LEU A 110 0.50 -8.10 5.68
CA LEU A 110 1.95 -7.96 5.84
C LEU A 110 2.32 -8.34 7.27
N THR A 111 3.50 -8.91 7.45
CA THR A 111 4.06 -9.24 8.76
C THR A 111 5.49 -8.77 8.87
N ARG A 112 5.92 -8.42 10.08
CA ARG A 112 7.31 -8.12 10.44
C ARG A 112 7.59 -8.65 11.84
N ASP A 113 8.75 -9.24 12.02
CA ASP A 113 9.21 -9.66 13.33
C ASP A 113 10.03 -8.52 13.95
N VAL A 114 9.88 -8.32 15.25
CA VAL A 114 10.66 -7.35 16.02
C VAL A 114 11.16 -7.99 17.31
N THR A 115 12.47 -7.92 17.52
CA THR A 115 13.09 -8.37 18.78
C THR A 115 12.71 -7.40 19.90
N PHE A 116 12.48 -7.92 21.08
CA PHE A 116 12.15 -7.15 22.26
C PHE A 116 13.25 -7.28 23.34
N ASN A 117 13.57 -6.16 23.98
CA ASN A 117 14.49 -6.10 25.11
C ASN A 117 13.96 -5.11 26.14
N ASP A 118 13.74 -5.60 27.37
CA ASP A 118 13.20 -4.80 28.47
C ASP A 118 14.08 -3.57 28.82
N ALA A 119 15.38 -3.62 28.51
CA ALA A 119 16.29 -2.50 28.76
C ALA A 119 16.17 -1.35 27.75
N GLU A 120 15.44 -1.56 26.63
CA GLU A 120 15.38 -0.65 25.49
C GLU A 120 13.94 -0.33 25.07
N ILE A 121 12.98 -0.33 26.01
CA ILE A 121 11.54 -0.23 25.72
C ILE A 121 11.21 0.94 24.78
N LEU A 122 11.70 2.16 25.08
CA LEU A 122 11.40 3.36 24.28
C LEU A 122 11.96 3.25 22.85
N ALA A 123 13.16 2.70 22.70
CA ALA A 123 13.75 2.48 21.37
C ALA A 123 12.93 1.45 20.58
N LYS A 124 12.46 0.39 21.23
CA LYS A 124 11.63 -0.65 20.63
C LYS A 124 10.23 -0.16 20.25
N GLU A 125 9.65 0.73 21.01
CA GLU A 125 8.37 1.39 20.63
C GLU A 125 8.54 2.27 19.39
N GLN A 126 9.65 3.00 19.29
CA GLN A 126 9.95 3.80 18.10
C GLN A 126 10.21 2.92 16.86
N GLU A 127 10.94 1.82 17.02
CA GLU A 127 11.17 0.82 15.96
C GLU A 127 9.85 0.23 15.46
N GLU A 128 8.95 -0.15 16.36
CA GLU A 128 7.62 -0.65 16.02
C GLU A 128 6.81 0.36 15.18
N GLN A 129 6.82 1.63 15.57
CA GLN A 129 6.14 2.69 14.82
C GLN A 129 6.74 2.89 13.41
N LEU A 130 8.05 2.78 13.27
CA LEU A 130 8.73 2.84 11.98
C LEU A 130 8.33 1.64 11.12
N LEU A 131 8.35 0.43 11.68
CA LEU A 131 7.95 -0.78 10.96
C LEU A 131 6.50 -0.71 10.46
N PHE A 132 5.56 -0.21 11.27
CA PHE A 132 4.18 -0.03 10.80
C PHE A 132 4.06 1.03 9.70
N ARG A 133 4.87 2.09 9.72
CA ARG A 133 4.93 3.08 8.61
C ARG A 133 5.47 2.45 7.33
N ASP A 134 6.52 1.67 7.42
CA ASP A 134 7.09 0.96 6.27
C ASP A 134 6.09 -0.05 5.71
N MET A 135 5.42 -0.81 6.58
CA MET A 135 4.35 -1.73 6.17
C MET A 135 3.19 -0.99 5.50
N GLN A 136 2.81 0.21 5.97
CA GLN A 136 1.79 1.04 5.32
C GLN A 136 2.25 1.47 3.92
N THR A 137 3.50 1.87 3.75
CA THR A 137 4.06 2.21 2.44
C THR A 137 4.02 1.01 1.50
N ASP A 138 4.46 -0.17 1.95
CA ASP A 138 4.40 -1.41 1.18
C ASP A 138 2.96 -1.78 0.81
N MET A 139 2.01 -1.59 1.73
CA MET A 139 0.59 -1.84 1.53
C MET A 139 0.02 -0.96 0.40
N VAL A 140 0.29 0.34 0.46
CA VAL A 140 -0.13 1.29 -0.59
C VAL A 140 0.43 0.89 -1.95
N GLN A 141 1.71 0.51 -2.02
CA GLN A 141 2.33 0.05 -3.26
C GLN A 141 1.66 -1.24 -3.80
N GLN A 142 1.24 -2.15 -2.92
CA GLN A 142 0.52 -3.35 -3.34
C GLN A 142 -0.89 -3.02 -3.85
N ILE A 143 -1.62 -2.10 -3.20
CA ILE A 143 -2.92 -1.62 -3.67
C ILE A 143 -2.76 -0.96 -5.05
N MET A 144 -1.77 -0.08 -5.23
CA MET A 144 -1.49 0.57 -6.52
C MET A 144 -1.23 -0.45 -7.64
N ARG A 145 -0.42 -1.49 -7.36
CA ARG A 145 -0.18 -2.56 -8.34
C ARG A 145 -1.45 -3.31 -8.73
N ARG A 146 -2.35 -3.58 -7.76
CA ARG A 146 -3.63 -4.25 -8.05
C ARG A 146 -4.57 -3.38 -8.87
N MET A 147 -4.61 -2.07 -8.60
CA MET A 147 -5.37 -1.11 -9.40
C MET A 147 -4.81 -0.99 -10.83
N ALA A 148 -3.49 -0.98 -10.98
CA ALA A 148 -2.86 -0.93 -12.31
C ALA A 148 -3.08 -2.21 -13.14
N ALA A 149 -3.22 -3.37 -12.47
CA ALA A 149 -3.53 -4.64 -13.12
C ALA A 149 -5.03 -4.86 -13.38
N ALA A 150 -5.89 -3.99 -12.86
CA ALA A 150 -7.34 -4.09 -13.00
C ALA A 150 -7.78 -3.86 -14.46
N LYS A 151 -8.94 -4.43 -14.81
CA LYS A 151 -9.60 -4.21 -16.09
C LYS A 151 -10.91 -3.48 -15.86
N ARG A 152 -11.37 -2.75 -16.87
CA ARG A 152 -12.72 -2.20 -16.84
C ARG A 152 -13.74 -3.35 -16.73
N PRO A 153 -14.72 -3.24 -15.82
CA PRO A 153 -15.77 -4.25 -15.75
C PRO A 153 -16.52 -4.28 -17.09
N THR A 154 -16.72 -5.48 -17.62
CA THR A 154 -17.59 -5.70 -18.77
C THR A 154 -19.04 -5.53 -18.33
N GLN A 155 -19.76 -4.62 -18.99
CA GLN A 155 -21.20 -4.39 -18.78
C GLN A 155 -22.02 -5.57 -19.27
#